data_2af97cf50a56352e72091e50058b3d35
#
_entry.id   2af97cf50a56352e72091e50058b3d35
#
_cell.length_a   1.000
_cell.length_b   1.000
_cell.length_c   1.000
_cell.angle_alpha   90.00
_cell.angle_beta   90.00
_cell.angle_gamma   90.00
#
_symmetry.space_group_name_H-M   'P 1'
#
loop_
_entity.id
_entity.type
_entity.pdbx_description
1 polymer ?
#
loop_
_entity_poly.entity_id
_entity_poly.type
_entity_poly.pdbx_seq_one_letter_code
_entity_poly.pdbx_strand_id
1 'polypeptide(L)'
;EYLEEDQTKINEYFQQLPVYEYEKFSNIAELIYQMINQLAENEMLRQQQYHSHKVQEKKLSSRIEELEYENSTLTKELNYMRAKLNPHFILSLLTDISNLSILENAVKTNQMAVSLAQYLKYSLCTTGDNILLAEELKQIESYFNMLKIKYEDALTYSITIKKNIDMLRIPSHILFPFLDRAASLITVNTGHLDIAICIFYENGYIIIDIVSNFNPEHTEDNPASSFKNFPDNTTFHSLIKNIRQRLHSIFGNDYEIKESYQDNSKIHDIIKLPISHEERIM
;
A
#
# COMPACT_ATOMS: atom_id res chain seq x y z
N GLU A 1 -36.71 -28.59 -93.23
CA GLU A 1 -37.63 -27.59 -92.65
C GLU A 1 -37.55 -27.50 -91.12
N TYR A 2 -37.61 -28.65 -90.38
CA TYR A 2 -37.52 -28.61 -88.87
C TYR A 2 -36.16 -28.17 -88.31
N LEU A 3 -35.06 -28.42 -89.02
CA LEU A 3 -33.72 -28.04 -88.59
C LEU A 3 -33.41 -26.53 -88.85
N GLU A 4 -34.06 -25.88 -89.77
CA GLU A 4 -33.90 -24.44 -90.08
C GLU A 4 -34.70 -23.57 -89.07
N GLU A 5 -35.88 -24.05 -88.62
CA GLU A 5 -36.67 -23.34 -87.62
C GLU A 5 -36.04 -23.31 -86.25
N ASP A 6 -35.33 -24.42 -85.89
CA ASP A 6 -34.55 -24.46 -84.63
C ASP A 6 -33.28 -23.62 -84.67
N GLN A 7 -32.63 -23.52 -85.83
CA GLN A 7 -31.48 -22.64 -85.96
C GLN A 7 -31.81 -21.14 -85.90
N THR A 8 -32.98 -20.77 -86.43
CA THR A 8 -33.45 -19.39 -86.36
C THR A 8 -33.80 -19.00 -84.89
N LYS A 9 -34.45 -19.88 -84.15
CA LYS A 9 -34.75 -19.66 -82.74
C LYS A 9 -33.50 -19.59 -81.87
N ILE A 10 -32.52 -20.47 -82.13
CA ILE A 10 -31.25 -20.44 -81.43
C ILE A 10 -30.49 -19.12 -81.72
N ASN A 11 -30.48 -18.65 -82.95
CA ASN A 11 -29.86 -17.38 -83.32
C ASN A 11 -30.59 -16.17 -82.66
N GLU A 12 -31.92 -16.18 -82.55
CA GLU A 12 -32.67 -15.17 -81.81
C GLU A 12 -32.36 -15.15 -80.34
N TYR A 13 -32.19 -16.33 -79.69
CA TYR A 13 -31.76 -16.44 -78.31
C TYR A 13 -30.34 -15.95 -78.10
N PHE A 14 -29.43 -16.21 -79.05
CA PHE A 14 -28.06 -15.73 -78.98
C PHE A 14 -27.95 -14.20 -79.14
N GLN A 15 -28.86 -13.58 -79.95
CA GLN A 15 -28.87 -12.12 -80.09
C GLN A 15 -29.47 -11.39 -78.85
N GLN A 16 -30.26 -12.13 -78.06
CA GLN A 16 -30.82 -11.58 -76.84
C GLN A 16 -29.86 -11.74 -75.65
N LEU A 17 -28.78 -12.50 -75.75
CA LEU A 17 -27.79 -12.61 -74.72
C LEU A 17 -26.97 -11.31 -74.60
N PRO A 18 -26.86 -10.74 -73.41
CA PRO A 18 -26.06 -9.52 -73.23
C PRO A 18 -24.60 -9.82 -73.63
N VAL A 19 -24.10 -9.15 -74.61
CA VAL A 19 -22.69 -9.23 -75.04
C VAL A 19 -21.88 -8.39 -74.06
N TYR A 20 -21.23 -9.07 -73.10
CA TYR A 20 -20.28 -8.42 -72.24
C TYR A 20 -18.92 -8.35 -72.92
N GLU A 21 -18.32 -7.16 -72.97
CA GLU A 21 -16.93 -6.98 -73.41
C GLU A 21 -16.02 -7.85 -72.56
N TYR A 22 -15.16 -8.61 -73.15
CA TYR A 22 -14.22 -9.53 -72.47
C TYR A 22 -13.42 -8.79 -71.36
N GLU A 23 -13.04 -7.55 -71.58
CA GLU A 23 -12.35 -6.72 -70.60
C GLU A 23 -13.17 -6.47 -69.33
N LYS A 24 -14.46 -6.22 -69.44
CA LYS A 24 -15.33 -6.03 -68.28
C LYS A 24 -15.49 -7.33 -67.47
N PHE A 25 -15.60 -8.44 -68.16
CA PHE A 25 -15.66 -9.77 -67.50
C PHE A 25 -14.35 -10.09 -66.79
N SER A 26 -13.21 -9.85 -67.42
CA SER A 26 -11.87 -10.06 -66.87
C SER A 26 -11.64 -9.19 -65.61
N ASN A 27 -12.02 -7.91 -65.65
CA ASN A 27 -11.89 -6.97 -64.54
C ASN A 27 -12.77 -7.40 -63.34
N ILE A 28 -14.00 -7.88 -63.61
CA ILE A 28 -14.88 -8.38 -62.52
C ILE A 28 -14.29 -9.67 -61.91
N ALA A 29 -13.78 -10.58 -62.71
CA ALA A 29 -13.15 -11.83 -62.24
C ALA A 29 -11.93 -11.53 -61.34
N GLU A 30 -11.11 -10.56 -61.73
CA GLU A 30 -9.94 -10.13 -60.97
C GLU A 30 -10.33 -9.44 -59.63
N LEU A 31 -11.36 -8.61 -59.64
CA LEU A 31 -11.93 -8.02 -58.43
C LEU A 31 -12.47 -9.09 -57.47
N ILE A 32 -13.20 -10.06 -57.98
CA ILE A 32 -13.72 -11.19 -57.15
C ILE A 32 -12.54 -12.00 -56.60
N TYR A 33 -11.52 -12.26 -57.36
CA TYR A 33 -10.32 -12.97 -56.93
C TYR A 33 -9.60 -12.21 -55.79
N GLN A 34 -9.40 -10.88 -55.95
CA GLN A 34 -8.81 -10.01 -54.93
C GLN A 34 -9.67 -10.00 -53.65
N MET A 35 -10.99 -9.89 -53.76
CA MET A 35 -11.90 -9.92 -52.62
C MET A 35 -11.83 -11.26 -51.86
N ILE A 36 -11.79 -12.40 -52.57
CA ILE A 36 -11.70 -13.72 -51.94
C ILE A 36 -10.37 -13.85 -51.20
N ASN A 37 -9.25 -13.44 -51.82
CA ASN A 37 -7.95 -13.50 -51.16
C ASN A 37 -7.90 -12.60 -49.92
N GLN A 38 -8.45 -11.39 -49.99
CA GLN A 38 -8.52 -10.47 -48.85
C GLN A 38 -9.39 -11.01 -47.72
N LEU A 39 -10.51 -11.65 -48.03
CA LEU A 39 -11.35 -12.34 -47.03
C LEU A 39 -10.62 -13.52 -46.39
N ALA A 40 -9.89 -14.32 -47.16
CA ALA A 40 -9.13 -15.42 -46.68
C ALA A 40 -7.98 -14.98 -45.73
N GLU A 41 -7.24 -13.94 -46.14
CA GLU A 41 -6.19 -13.34 -45.30
C GLU A 41 -6.74 -12.76 -43.99
N ASN A 42 -7.85 -12.04 -44.06
CA ASN A 42 -8.51 -11.48 -42.87
C ASN A 42 -8.98 -12.58 -41.90
N GLU A 43 -9.54 -13.67 -42.43
CA GLU A 43 -9.99 -14.79 -41.57
C GLU A 43 -8.79 -15.52 -40.94
N MET A 44 -7.70 -15.68 -41.68
CA MET A 44 -6.47 -16.27 -41.15
C MET A 44 -5.86 -15.41 -40.02
N LEU A 45 -5.79 -14.09 -40.21
CA LEU A 45 -5.35 -13.14 -39.18
C LEU A 45 -6.24 -13.18 -37.95
N ARG A 46 -7.57 -13.24 -38.15
CA ARG A 46 -8.55 -13.34 -37.06
C ARG A 46 -8.38 -14.63 -36.27
N GLN A 47 -8.15 -15.76 -36.92
CA GLN A 47 -7.88 -17.03 -36.27
C GLN A 47 -6.57 -17.01 -35.47
N GLN A 48 -5.50 -16.41 -36.03
CA GLN A 48 -4.24 -16.25 -35.30
C GLN A 48 -4.40 -15.38 -34.05
N GLN A 49 -5.10 -14.26 -34.16
CA GLN A 49 -5.38 -13.38 -33.02
C GLN A 49 -6.20 -14.12 -31.95
N TYR A 50 -7.24 -14.81 -32.34
CA TYR A 50 -8.08 -15.59 -31.43
C TYR A 50 -7.25 -16.68 -30.71
N HIS A 51 -6.41 -17.38 -31.42
CA HIS A 51 -5.54 -18.40 -30.80
C HIS A 51 -4.53 -17.79 -29.83
N SER A 52 -3.91 -16.66 -30.23
CA SER A 52 -2.98 -15.93 -29.36
C SER A 52 -3.66 -15.43 -28.07
N HIS A 53 -4.85 -14.83 -28.19
CA HIS A 53 -5.63 -14.39 -27.03
C HIS A 53 -5.97 -15.55 -26.09
N LYS A 54 -6.41 -16.68 -26.63
CA LYS A 54 -6.75 -17.87 -25.83
C LYS A 54 -5.54 -18.44 -25.09
N VAL A 55 -4.36 -18.42 -25.70
CA VAL A 55 -3.10 -18.85 -25.07
C VAL A 55 -2.70 -17.88 -23.96
N GLN A 56 -2.83 -16.57 -24.20
CA GLN A 56 -2.54 -15.54 -23.18
C GLN A 56 -3.51 -15.64 -21.98
N GLU A 57 -4.81 -15.82 -22.24
CA GLU A 57 -5.83 -15.97 -21.23
C GLU A 57 -5.55 -17.18 -20.33
N LYS A 58 -5.22 -18.33 -20.94
CA LYS A 58 -4.85 -19.54 -20.20
C LYS A 58 -3.58 -19.33 -19.35
N LYS A 59 -2.56 -18.65 -19.91
CA LYS A 59 -1.34 -18.33 -19.17
C LYS A 59 -1.59 -17.39 -18.00
N LEU A 60 -2.45 -16.38 -18.19
CA LEU A 60 -2.84 -15.44 -17.13
C LEU A 60 -3.62 -16.17 -16.03
N SER A 61 -4.59 -16.99 -16.40
CA SER A 61 -5.38 -17.78 -15.43
C SER A 61 -4.47 -18.69 -14.58
N SER A 62 -3.55 -19.42 -15.21
CA SER A 62 -2.59 -20.26 -14.47
C SER A 62 -1.69 -19.45 -13.53
N ARG A 63 -1.31 -18.24 -13.93
CA ARG A 63 -0.49 -17.35 -13.09
C ARG A 63 -1.29 -16.79 -11.90
N ILE A 64 -2.57 -16.49 -12.11
CA ILE A 64 -3.48 -16.09 -11.03
C ILE A 64 -3.60 -17.21 -10.00
N GLU A 65 -3.89 -18.44 -10.43
CA GLU A 65 -4.00 -19.60 -9.54
C GLU A 65 -2.71 -19.84 -8.74
N GLU A 66 -1.55 -19.71 -9.37
CA GLU A 66 -0.24 -19.84 -8.71
C GLU A 66 -0.05 -18.76 -7.63
N LEU A 67 -0.36 -17.49 -7.95
CA LEU A 67 -0.25 -16.39 -7.01
C LEU A 67 -1.26 -16.49 -5.85
N GLU A 68 -2.47 -16.97 -6.12
CA GLU A 68 -3.49 -17.22 -5.08
C GLU A 68 -3.04 -18.33 -4.12
N TYR A 69 -2.46 -19.39 -4.65
CA TYR A 69 -1.90 -20.49 -3.85
C TYR A 69 -0.72 -20.00 -2.99
N GLU A 70 0.19 -19.22 -3.57
CA GLU A 70 1.35 -18.65 -2.88
C GLU A 70 0.90 -17.69 -1.76
N ASN A 71 -0.07 -16.82 -2.06
CA ASN A 71 -0.66 -15.89 -1.09
C ASN A 71 -1.38 -16.63 0.06
N SER A 72 -2.14 -17.67 -0.27
CA SER A 72 -2.78 -18.52 0.74
C SER A 72 -1.76 -19.20 1.67
N THR A 73 -0.64 -19.66 1.11
CA THR A 73 0.43 -20.31 1.87
C THR A 73 1.12 -19.34 2.80
N LEU A 74 1.51 -18.16 2.29
CA LEU A 74 2.10 -17.08 3.09
C LEU A 74 1.17 -16.61 4.21
N THR A 75 -0.11 -16.50 3.92
CA THR A 75 -1.13 -16.13 4.93
C THR A 75 -1.22 -17.18 6.05
N LYS A 76 -1.18 -18.47 5.70
CA LYS A 76 -1.15 -19.55 6.70
C LYS A 76 0.10 -19.54 7.56
N GLU A 77 1.27 -19.29 6.95
CA GLU A 77 2.54 -19.17 7.66
C GLU A 77 2.53 -17.97 8.63
N LEU A 78 2.04 -16.81 8.18
CA LEU A 78 1.89 -15.64 9.04
C LEU A 78 0.95 -15.90 10.21
N ASN A 79 -0.19 -16.54 9.98
CA ASN A 79 -1.13 -16.90 11.03
C ASN A 79 -0.53 -17.92 12.00
N TYR A 80 0.24 -18.88 11.52
CA TYR A 80 0.96 -19.82 12.35
C TYR A 80 2.03 -19.14 13.22
N MET A 81 2.79 -18.22 12.66
CA MET A 81 3.78 -17.43 13.42
C MET A 81 3.10 -16.55 14.49
N ARG A 82 1.99 -15.88 14.14
CA ARG A 82 1.17 -15.13 15.11
C ARG A 82 0.64 -16.01 16.23
N ALA A 83 0.14 -17.20 15.91
CA ALA A 83 -0.36 -18.13 16.88
C ALA A 83 0.73 -18.65 17.85
N LYS A 84 1.97 -18.81 17.37
CA LYS A 84 3.12 -19.17 18.22
C LYS A 84 3.43 -18.14 19.31
N LEU A 85 3.19 -16.86 19.04
CA LEU A 85 3.39 -15.79 20.03
C LEU A 85 2.35 -15.86 21.17
N ASN A 86 1.24 -16.58 20.97
CA ASN A 86 0.12 -16.66 21.90
C ASN A 86 -0.18 -15.31 22.60
N PRO A 87 -0.83 -14.35 21.89
CA PRO A 87 -1.04 -13.01 22.44
C PRO A 87 -1.74 -13.01 23.79
N HIS A 88 -2.68 -13.94 23.98
CA HIS A 88 -3.43 -14.07 25.21
C HIS A 88 -2.52 -14.46 26.38
N PHE A 89 -1.57 -15.37 26.17
CA PHE A 89 -0.61 -15.76 27.20
C PHE A 89 0.30 -14.59 27.58
N ILE A 90 0.82 -13.84 26.61
CA ILE A 90 1.67 -12.67 26.88
C ILE A 90 0.88 -11.62 27.69
N LEU A 91 -0.36 -11.32 27.29
CA LEU A 91 -1.21 -10.36 28.00
C LEU A 91 -1.57 -10.82 29.39
N SER A 92 -1.78 -12.15 29.61
CA SER A 92 -1.99 -12.72 30.96
C SER A 92 -0.77 -12.54 31.85
N LEU A 93 0.44 -12.84 31.32
CA LEU A 93 1.67 -12.65 32.11
C LEU A 93 1.90 -11.17 32.46
N LEU A 94 1.60 -10.24 31.57
CA LEU A 94 1.70 -8.81 31.87
C LEU A 94 0.69 -8.38 32.94
N THR A 95 -0.50 -8.99 32.96
CA THR A 95 -1.48 -8.78 34.02
C THR A 95 -0.98 -9.30 35.36
N ASP A 96 -0.35 -10.48 35.37
CA ASP A 96 0.23 -11.05 36.57
C ASP A 96 1.39 -10.18 37.09
N ILE A 97 2.27 -9.70 36.21
CA ILE A 97 3.35 -8.75 36.57
C ILE A 97 2.76 -7.45 37.14
N SER A 98 1.69 -6.93 36.56
CA SER A 98 0.98 -5.75 37.06
C SER A 98 0.43 -5.99 38.48
N ASN A 99 -0.20 -7.13 38.70
CA ASN A 99 -0.74 -7.49 40.03
C ASN A 99 0.37 -7.65 41.07
N LEU A 100 1.46 -8.32 40.74
CA LEU A 100 2.62 -8.46 41.64
C LEU A 100 3.25 -7.10 41.96
N SER A 101 3.38 -6.23 40.97
CA SER A 101 3.95 -4.89 41.16
C SER A 101 3.10 -4.01 42.11
N ILE A 102 1.77 -4.20 42.12
CA ILE A 102 0.89 -3.54 43.09
C ILE A 102 1.16 -4.06 44.53
N LEU A 103 1.30 -5.38 44.68
CA LEU A 103 1.61 -5.98 45.98
C LEU A 103 2.96 -5.52 46.52
N GLU A 104 3.92 -5.31 45.66
CA GLU A 104 5.27 -4.83 46.00
C GLU A 104 5.37 -3.29 46.11
N ASN A 105 4.28 -2.56 45.87
CA ASN A 105 4.26 -1.09 45.78
C ASN A 105 5.20 -0.54 44.68
N ALA A 106 5.48 -1.31 43.65
CA ALA A 106 6.34 -0.93 42.53
C ALA A 106 5.57 -0.20 41.45
N VAL A 107 5.24 1.08 41.69
CA VAL A 107 4.35 1.89 40.83
C VAL A 107 4.84 1.99 39.38
N LYS A 108 6.14 2.23 39.20
CA LYS A 108 6.73 2.33 37.83
C LYS A 108 6.63 1.02 37.05
N THR A 109 6.86 -0.12 37.71
CA THR A 109 6.73 -1.46 37.14
C THR A 109 5.29 -1.74 36.71
N ASN A 110 4.31 -1.35 37.53
CA ASN A 110 2.89 -1.47 37.23
C ASN A 110 2.54 -0.66 35.97
N GLN A 111 2.91 0.60 35.93
CA GLN A 111 2.66 1.48 34.79
C GLN A 111 3.29 0.95 33.50
N MET A 112 4.52 0.43 33.60
CA MET A 112 5.21 -0.18 32.44
C MET A 112 4.47 -1.42 31.94
N ALA A 113 4.09 -2.33 32.83
CA ALA A 113 3.36 -3.55 32.47
C ALA A 113 2.01 -3.23 31.81
N VAL A 114 1.25 -2.27 32.35
CA VAL A 114 -0.04 -1.84 31.78
C VAL A 114 0.14 -1.20 30.40
N SER A 115 1.09 -0.29 30.25
CA SER A 115 1.35 0.38 28.95
C SER A 115 1.81 -0.62 27.89
N LEU A 116 2.68 -1.57 28.28
CA LEU A 116 3.14 -2.65 27.39
C LEU A 116 1.99 -3.58 26.99
N ALA A 117 1.11 -3.94 27.92
CA ALA A 117 -0.06 -4.75 27.62
C ALA A 117 -1.01 -4.05 26.63
N GLN A 118 -1.25 -2.76 26.82
CA GLN A 118 -2.06 -1.96 25.88
C GLN A 118 -1.43 -1.91 24.49
N TYR A 119 -0.14 -1.63 24.39
CA TYR A 119 0.61 -1.60 23.15
C TYR A 119 0.56 -2.95 22.42
N LEU A 120 0.86 -4.06 23.11
CA LEU A 120 0.84 -5.39 22.52
C LEU A 120 -0.56 -5.85 22.12
N LYS A 121 -1.58 -5.53 22.90
CA LYS A 121 -2.97 -5.82 22.55
C LYS A 121 -3.33 -5.19 21.19
N TYR A 122 -2.97 -3.96 20.99
CA TYR A 122 -3.19 -3.29 19.71
C TYR A 122 -2.36 -3.93 18.59
N SER A 123 -1.06 -4.06 18.78
CA SER A 123 -0.12 -4.56 17.76
C SER A 123 -0.42 -5.99 17.31
N LEU A 124 -0.91 -6.85 18.22
CA LEU A 124 -1.16 -8.27 17.95
C LEU A 124 -2.62 -8.56 17.57
N CYS A 125 -3.58 -7.76 18.05
CA CYS A 125 -5.01 -8.03 17.89
C CYS A 125 -5.69 -7.16 16.83
N THR A 126 -5.06 -6.05 16.41
CA THR A 126 -5.62 -5.20 15.35
C THR A 126 -5.42 -5.85 13.98
N THR A 127 -6.51 -6.30 13.37
CA THR A 127 -6.51 -6.98 12.06
C THR A 127 -7.04 -6.09 10.94
N GLY A 128 -7.49 -4.85 11.26
CA GLY A 128 -8.06 -3.92 10.29
C GLY A 128 -6.99 -3.10 9.56
N ASP A 129 -7.19 -2.90 8.25
CA ASP A 129 -6.30 -2.06 7.45
C ASP A 129 -6.45 -0.57 7.79
N ASN A 130 -7.66 -0.12 8.17
CA ASN A 130 -7.99 1.25 8.53
C ASN A 130 -8.62 1.32 9.92
N ILE A 131 -8.10 2.20 10.77
CA ILE A 131 -8.56 2.45 12.13
C ILE A 131 -8.90 3.92 12.32
N LEU A 132 -9.60 4.25 13.41
CA LEU A 132 -9.80 5.64 13.79
C LEU A 132 -8.46 6.28 14.18
N LEU A 133 -8.28 7.53 13.78
CA LEU A 133 -7.10 8.31 14.19
C LEU A 133 -6.96 8.35 15.72
N ALA A 134 -8.08 8.48 16.44
CA ALA A 134 -8.09 8.43 17.90
C ALA A 134 -7.54 7.12 18.48
N GLU A 135 -7.79 6.00 17.82
CA GLU A 135 -7.25 4.69 18.24
C GLU A 135 -5.74 4.61 18.03
N GLU A 136 -5.25 5.07 16.87
CA GLU A 136 -3.80 5.14 16.60
C GLU A 136 -3.10 6.04 17.62
N LEU A 137 -3.65 7.22 17.91
CA LEU A 137 -3.09 8.16 18.88
C LEU A 137 -3.04 7.60 20.31
N LYS A 138 -4.07 6.88 20.71
CA LYS A 138 -4.09 6.21 22.02
C LYS A 138 -2.96 5.17 22.16
N GLN A 139 -2.62 4.51 21.07
CA GLN A 139 -1.49 3.56 21.06
C GLN A 139 -0.14 4.28 21.14
N ILE A 140 -0.03 5.40 20.44
CA ILE A 140 1.14 6.27 20.50
C ILE A 140 1.35 6.80 21.93
N GLU A 141 0.28 7.22 22.59
CA GLU A 141 0.36 7.63 24.00
C GLU A 141 0.84 6.48 24.91
N SER A 142 0.33 5.27 24.70
CA SER A 142 0.79 4.10 25.47
C SER A 142 2.28 3.81 25.24
N TYR A 143 2.76 3.95 24.00
CA TYR A 143 4.16 3.82 23.65
C TYR A 143 5.02 4.90 24.30
N PHE A 144 4.63 6.17 24.20
CA PHE A 144 5.35 7.28 24.87
C PHE A 144 5.35 7.14 26.40
N ASN A 145 4.27 6.66 26.99
CA ASN A 145 4.23 6.40 28.43
C ASN A 145 5.29 5.37 28.86
N MET A 146 5.49 4.30 28.09
CA MET A 146 6.57 3.34 28.34
C MET A 146 7.95 4.00 28.21
N LEU A 147 8.17 4.78 27.15
CA LEU A 147 9.42 5.49 26.95
C LEU A 147 9.69 6.52 28.08
N LYS A 148 8.65 7.21 28.52
CA LYS A 148 8.76 8.20 29.61
C LYS A 148 9.10 7.53 30.95
N ILE A 149 8.57 6.35 31.23
CA ILE A 149 8.97 5.58 32.42
C ILE A 149 10.45 5.18 32.35
N LYS A 150 10.94 4.84 31.14
CA LYS A 150 12.31 4.39 30.92
C LYS A 150 13.33 5.52 30.93
N TYR A 151 13.00 6.65 30.30
CA TYR A 151 13.92 7.77 30.06
C TYR A 151 13.61 9.01 30.91
N GLU A 152 12.53 8.96 31.68
CA GLU A 152 12.13 10.00 32.63
C GLU A 152 12.14 11.43 32.00
N ASP A 153 12.94 12.31 32.57
CA ASP A 153 13.02 13.70 32.12
C ASP A 153 13.78 13.89 30.79
N ALA A 154 14.44 12.84 30.30
CA ALA A 154 15.14 12.90 29.02
C ALA A 154 14.21 12.84 27.79
N LEU A 155 12.92 12.56 27.98
CA LEU A 155 11.92 12.52 26.93
C LEU A 155 10.73 13.42 27.26
N THR A 156 10.45 14.37 26.37
CA THR A 156 9.17 15.09 26.36
C THR A 156 8.43 14.84 25.04
N TYR A 157 7.11 14.81 25.10
CA TYR A 157 6.30 14.72 23.90
C TYR A 157 5.02 15.53 24.02
N SER A 158 4.51 15.99 22.89
CA SER A 158 3.22 16.67 22.79
C SER A 158 2.45 16.20 21.57
N ILE A 159 1.13 16.01 21.72
CA ILE A 159 0.23 15.68 20.63
C ILE A 159 -0.83 16.78 20.55
N THR A 160 -0.90 17.46 19.41
CA THR A 160 -1.85 18.54 19.19
C THR A 160 -2.73 18.23 17.98
N ILE A 161 -4.04 18.15 18.19
CA ILE A 161 -5.02 17.94 17.13
C ILE A 161 -5.74 19.26 16.87
N LYS A 162 -5.67 19.79 15.66
CA LYS A 162 -6.38 20.99 15.25
C LYS A 162 -7.71 20.59 14.59
N LYS A 163 -8.84 20.90 15.23
CA LYS A 163 -10.22 20.52 14.86
C LYS A 163 -10.56 19.06 15.21
N ASN A 164 -11.85 18.73 15.16
CA ASN A 164 -12.40 17.40 15.45
C ASN A 164 -12.16 16.44 14.25
N ILE A 165 -10.93 15.93 14.13
CA ILE A 165 -10.52 14.99 13.08
C ILE A 165 -10.18 13.61 13.63
N ASP A 166 -10.36 13.39 14.90
CA ASP A 166 -10.11 12.14 15.64
C ASP A 166 -10.96 10.96 15.16
N MET A 167 -12.14 11.26 14.59
CA MET A 167 -13.04 10.24 13.99
C MET A 167 -12.66 9.81 12.58
N LEU A 168 -11.68 10.46 11.96
CA LEU A 168 -11.22 10.09 10.62
C LEU A 168 -10.45 8.76 10.66
N ARG A 169 -10.57 7.99 9.59
CA ARG A 169 -9.86 6.72 9.47
C ARG A 169 -8.53 6.90 8.76
N ILE A 170 -7.52 6.26 9.31
CA ILE A 170 -6.18 6.19 8.72
C ILE A 170 -5.70 4.73 8.66
N PRO A 171 -4.76 4.39 7.79
CA PRO A 171 -4.13 3.08 7.82
C PRO A 171 -3.42 2.84 9.16
N SER A 172 -3.64 1.67 9.75
CA SER A 172 -3.07 1.31 11.04
C SER A 172 -1.54 1.29 11.04
N HIS A 173 -0.90 1.56 12.16
CA HIS A 173 0.56 1.52 12.35
C HIS A 173 1.37 2.41 11.39
N ILE A 174 0.78 3.51 10.91
CA ILE A 174 1.47 4.40 9.97
C ILE A 174 2.46 5.34 10.69
N LEU A 175 2.16 5.73 11.92
CA LEU A 175 2.96 6.72 12.67
C LEU A 175 4.13 6.07 13.43
N PHE A 176 3.96 4.83 13.83
CA PHE A 176 4.91 4.13 14.71
C PHE A 176 6.36 4.12 14.21
N PRO A 177 6.69 3.84 12.94
CA PRO A 177 8.07 3.83 12.47
C PRO A 177 8.78 5.18 12.59
N PHE A 178 8.08 6.29 12.40
CA PHE A 178 8.65 7.63 12.55
C PHE A 178 8.97 7.93 14.01
N LEU A 179 8.08 7.52 14.92
CA LEU A 179 8.25 7.72 16.36
C LEU A 179 9.32 6.80 16.96
N ASP A 180 9.39 5.56 16.49
CA ASP A 180 10.43 4.61 16.90
C ASP A 180 11.82 5.09 16.44
N ARG A 181 11.92 5.61 15.22
CA ARG A 181 13.14 6.27 14.74
C ARG A 181 13.54 7.45 15.62
N ALA A 182 12.59 8.33 15.95
CA ALA A 182 12.86 9.46 16.84
C ALA A 182 13.30 9.00 18.22
N ALA A 183 12.59 8.02 18.80
CA ALA A 183 12.94 7.46 20.11
C ALA A 183 14.31 6.76 20.13
N SER A 184 14.76 6.25 18.99
CA SER A 184 16.09 5.64 18.88
C SER A 184 17.24 6.64 19.14
N LEU A 185 17.03 7.92 18.93
CA LEU A 185 18.02 8.96 19.23
C LEU A 185 18.42 8.99 20.71
N ILE A 186 17.45 8.80 21.59
CA ILE A 186 17.68 8.80 23.04
C ILE A 186 18.29 7.48 23.56
N THR A 187 18.17 6.38 22.78
CA THR A 187 18.72 5.08 23.18
C THR A 187 20.23 4.99 22.95
N VAL A 188 20.74 5.76 21.99
CA VAL A 188 22.14 5.71 21.54
C VAL A 188 22.96 6.86 22.12
N ASN A 189 22.31 7.96 22.48
CA ASN A 189 22.97 9.18 22.92
C ASN A 189 22.43 9.65 24.28
N THR A 190 23.28 10.25 25.11
CA THR A 190 22.85 10.97 26.30
C THR A 190 22.36 12.36 25.89
N GLY A 191 21.16 12.73 26.34
CA GLY A 191 20.58 14.03 26.01
C GLY A 191 19.07 14.06 26.21
N HIS A 192 18.45 15.12 25.76
CA HIS A 192 17.00 15.34 25.85
C HIS A 192 16.36 15.28 24.46
N LEU A 193 15.28 14.52 24.34
CA LEU A 193 14.48 14.37 23.11
C LEU A 193 13.09 15.00 23.31
N ASP A 194 12.77 15.98 22.46
CA ASP A 194 11.43 16.55 22.35
C ASP A 194 10.74 16.07 21.07
N ILE A 195 9.56 15.47 21.19
CA ILE A 195 8.74 15.05 20.05
C ILE A 195 7.44 15.83 20.05
N ALA A 196 7.17 16.58 18.98
CA ALA A 196 5.91 17.27 18.75
C ALA A 196 5.17 16.64 17.58
N ILE A 197 3.94 16.21 17.80
CA ILE A 197 3.04 15.70 16.77
C ILE A 197 1.91 16.69 16.60
N CYS A 198 1.77 17.28 15.43
CA CYS A 198 0.68 18.18 15.10
C CYS A 198 -0.16 17.58 13.97
N ILE A 199 -1.46 17.39 14.22
CA ILE A 199 -2.37 16.79 13.25
C ILE A 199 -3.45 17.82 12.91
N PHE A 200 -3.63 18.07 11.61
CA PHE A 200 -4.61 19.03 11.14
C PHE A 200 -5.16 18.64 9.78
N TYR A 201 -6.29 19.21 9.44
CA TYR A 201 -6.94 19.07 8.16
C TYR A 201 -6.71 20.31 7.30
N GLU A 202 -6.26 20.11 6.08
CA GLU A 202 -6.07 21.18 5.11
C GLU A 202 -6.32 20.69 3.68
N ASN A 203 -7.12 21.43 2.90
CA ASN A 203 -7.35 21.22 1.48
C ASN A 203 -7.76 19.77 1.06
N GLY A 204 -8.53 19.09 1.90
CA GLY A 204 -8.97 17.71 1.61
C GLY A 204 -8.03 16.62 2.11
N TYR A 205 -7.00 16.98 2.87
CA TYR A 205 -6.00 16.06 3.40
C TYR A 205 -5.88 16.14 4.91
N ILE A 206 -5.62 15.00 5.54
CA ILE A 206 -5.05 14.95 6.88
C ILE A 206 -3.55 15.16 6.75
N ILE A 207 -3.03 16.13 7.46
CA ILE A 207 -1.60 16.39 7.55
C ILE A 207 -1.15 16.04 8.96
N ILE A 208 -0.17 15.15 9.05
CA ILE A 208 0.47 14.72 10.28
C ILE A 208 1.91 15.21 10.21
N ASP A 209 2.22 16.14 11.07
CA ASP A 209 3.51 16.82 11.16
C ASP A 209 4.22 16.36 12.44
N ILE A 210 5.35 15.69 12.30
CA ILE A 210 6.12 15.12 13.40
C ILE A 210 7.48 15.82 13.43
N VAL A 211 7.73 16.54 14.50
CA VAL A 211 9.01 17.22 14.71
C VAL A 211 9.69 16.61 15.93
N SER A 212 10.89 16.12 15.75
CA SER A 212 11.71 15.54 16.80
C SER A 212 13.01 16.33 16.93
N ASN A 213 13.22 16.96 18.10
CA ASN A 213 14.40 17.72 18.42
C ASN A 213 15.21 16.96 19.47
N PHE A 214 16.45 16.63 19.16
CA PHE A 214 17.36 16.00 20.09
C PHE A 214 18.45 16.99 20.52
N ASN A 215 18.56 17.24 21.82
CA ASN A 215 19.59 18.08 22.42
C ASN A 215 20.59 17.17 23.15
N PRO A 216 21.78 16.89 22.56
CA PRO A 216 22.78 16.09 23.22
C PRO A 216 23.29 16.77 24.48
N GLU A 217 23.54 16.00 25.54
CA GLU A 217 24.28 16.51 26.68
C GLU A 217 25.70 16.83 26.21
N HIS A 218 26.18 18.04 26.53
CA HIS A 218 27.55 18.47 26.22
C HIS A 218 28.53 17.65 27.03
N THR A 219 29.05 16.58 26.43
CA THR A 219 30.31 16.00 26.90
C THR A 219 31.45 16.76 26.21
N GLU A 220 32.36 17.32 27.00
CA GLU A 220 33.48 18.15 26.51
C GLU A 220 34.37 17.42 25.47
N ASP A 221 34.23 16.11 25.31
CA ASP A 221 35.16 15.29 24.52
C ASP A 221 34.77 15.04 23.05
N ASN A 222 33.55 15.27 22.59
CA ASN A 222 33.24 15.09 21.16
C ASN A 222 31.90 15.71 20.65
N PRO A 223 31.89 16.98 20.18
CA PRO A 223 30.68 17.60 19.69
C PRO A 223 30.19 17.12 18.30
N ALA A 224 31.02 16.39 17.56
CA ALA A 224 30.75 16.05 16.16
C ALA A 224 30.50 14.56 15.86
N SER A 225 30.70 13.66 16.82
CA SER A 225 30.63 12.21 16.57
C SER A 225 29.30 11.55 16.94
N SER A 226 28.44 12.24 17.68
CA SER A 226 27.21 11.70 18.26
C SER A 226 26.15 11.26 17.26
N PHE A 227 26.18 11.77 16.04
CA PHE A 227 25.16 11.48 15.01
C PHE A 227 25.55 10.44 13.97
N LYS A 228 26.75 9.87 14.04
CA LYS A 228 27.18 8.84 13.08
C LYS A 228 26.57 7.45 13.35
N ASN A 229 26.02 7.24 14.51
CA ASN A 229 25.37 5.98 14.87
C ASN A 229 23.86 6.15 14.97
N PHE A 230 23.19 6.53 13.86
CA PHE A 230 21.78 6.18 13.74
C PHE A 230 21.68 4.65 13.82
N PRO A 231 20.83 4.09 14.71
CA PRO A 231 20.58 2.66 14.68
C PRO A 231 20.13 2.32 13.27
N ASP A 232 20.66 1.25 12.77
CA ASP A 232 20.58 0.69 11.43
C ASP A 232 19.42 1.24 10.58
N ASN A 233 19.69 2.23 9.74
CA ASN A 233 18.73 2.84 8.83
C ASN A 233 18.06 1.81 7.91
N THR A 234 18.59 0.60 7.81
CA THR A 234 18.03 -0.48 6.98
C THR A 234 16.65 -0.91 7.45
N THR A 235 16.44 -1.05 8.76
CA THR A 235 15.13 -1.42 9.34
C THR A 235 14.11 -0.32 9.11
N PHE A 236 14.46 0.94 9.39
CA PHE A 236 13.56 2.07 9.14
C PHE A 236 13.19 2.20 7.66
N HIS A 237 14.17 2.16 6.75
CA HIS A 237 13.92 2.24 5.31
C HIS A 237 13.02 1.10 4.81
N SER A 238 13.17 -0.12 5.34
CA SER A 238 12.29 -1.23 4.99
C SER A 238 10.85 -1.01 5.48
N LEU A 239 10.68 -0.50 6.70
CA LEU A 239 9.36 -0.17 7.26
C LEU A 239 8.67 0.95 6.47
N ILE A 240 9.39 2.03 6.14
CA ILE A 240 8.84 3.12 5.32
C ILE A 240 8.49 2.64 3.91
N LYS A 241 9.31 1.78 3.31
CA LYS A 241 8.98 1.18 2.01
C LYS A 241 7.67 0.40 2.07
N ASN A 242 7.45 -0.39 3.12
CA ASN A 242 6.21 -1.13 3.32
C ASN A 242 5.00 -0.18 3.50
N ILE A 243 5.18 0.90 4.29
CA ILE A 243 4.15 1.93 4.44
C ILE A 243 3.83 2.58 3.10
N ARG A 244 4.82 2.99 2.32
CA ARG A 244 4.62 3.59 0.99
C ARG A 244 3.89 2.64 0.05
N GLN A 245 4.24 1.35 0.03
CA GLN A 245 3.52 0.34 -0.76
C GLN A 245 2.07 0.20 -0.33
N ARG A 246 1.80 0.15 0.98
CA ARG A 246 0.43 0.07 1.52
C ARG A 246 -0.39 1.32 1.21
N LEU A 247 0.18 2.51 1.40
CA LEU A 247 -0.48 3.77 1.05
C LEU A 247 -0.76 3.87 -0.45
N HIS A 248 0.18 3.41 -1.28
CA HIS A 248 -0.01 3.37 -2.73
C HIS A 248 -1.14 2.42 -3.13
N SER A 249 -1.30 1.27 -2.46
CA SER A 249 -2.41 0.35 -2.73
C SER A 249 -3.77 0.93 -2.32
N ILE A 250 -3.83 1.79 -1.29
CA ILE A 250 -5.07 2.38 -0.78
C ILE A 250 -5.42 3.68 -1.53
N PHE A 251 -4.45 4.57 -1.72
CA PHE A 251 -4.65 5.93 -2.21
C PHE A 251 -4.04 6.20 -3.60
N GLY A 252 -3.45 5.18 -4.24
CA GLY A 252 -2.72 5.38 -5.50
C GLY A 252 -1.53 6.33 -5.30
N ASN A 253 -1.47 7.37 -6.10
CA ASN A 253 -0.44 8.41 -5.98
C ASN A 253 -0.89 9.62 -5.14
N ASP A 254 -2.08 9.58 -4.53
CA ASP A 254 -2.66 10.71 -3.82
C ASP A 254 -2.29 10.70 -2.33
N TYR A 255 -1.02 10.53 -2.00
CA TYR A 255 -0.47 10.68 -0.66
C TYR A 255 0.95 11.23 -0.74
N GLU A 256 1.46 11.78 0.35
CA GLU A 256 2.83 12.27 0.42
C GLU A 256 3.48 11.91 1.76
N ILE A 257 4.73 11.46 1.72
CA ILE A 257 5.60 11.32 2.90
C ILE A 257 6.88 12.09 2.60
N LYS A 258 7.12 13.12 3.38
CA LYS A 258 8.35 13.92 3.37
C LYS A 258 9.14 13.67 4.63
N GLU A 259 10.40 13.40 4.46
CA GLU A 259 11.38 13.21 5.53
C GLU A 259 12.46 14.26 5.34
N SER A 260 12.71 15.06 6.35
CA SER A 260 13.77 16.08 6.32
C SER A 260 14.59 16.04 7.61
N TYR A 261 15.88 16.25 7.44
CA TYR A 261 16.83 16.34 8.52
C TYR A 261 17.39 17.77 8.54
N GLN A 262 17.18 18.46 9.65
CA GLN A 262 17.75 19.79 9.85
C GLN A 262 18.82 19.67 10.92
N ASP A 263 20.04 20.07 10.59
CA ASP A 263 21.18 20.05 11.49
C ASP A 263 21.17 18.79 12.37
N ASN A 264 22.04 17.93 12.33
CA ASN A 264 22.19 16.65 13.07
C ASN A 264 21.32 16.43 14.35
N SER A 265 20.42 17.33 14.72
CA SER A 265 19.60 17.32 15.95
C SER A 265 18.10 17.32 15.71
N LYS A 266 17.63 17.58 14.49
CA LYS A 266 16.20 17.71 14.21
C LYS A 266 15.76 16.82 13.06
N ILE A 267 14.73 16.05 13.31
CA ILE A 267 14.02 15.25 12.31
C ILE A 267 12.64 15.87 12.12
N HIS A 268 12.25 16.11 10.89
CA HIS A 268 10.94 16.62 10.55
C HIS A 268 10.30 15.73 9.49
N ASP A 269 9.20 15.07 9.85
CA ASP A 269 8.45 14.17 9.01
C ASP A 269 7.05 14.71 8.79
N ILE A 270 6.62 14.71 7.54
CA ILE A 270 5.27 15.13 7.15
C ILE A 270 4.60 13.98 6.41
N ILE A 271 3.44 13.56 6.90
CA ILE A 271 2.59 12.57 6.26
C ILE A 271 1.31 13.26 5.84
N LYS A 272 0.98 13.18 4.54
CA LYS A 272 -0.22 13.77 3.97
C LYS A 272 -1.08 12.67 3.37
N LEU A 273 -2.32 12.53 3.86
CA LEU A 273 -3.26 11.50 3.47
C LEU A 273 -4.56 12.12 2.97
N PRO A 274 -5.12 11.69 1.83
CA PRO A 274 -6.42 12.16 1.37
C PRO A 274 -7.53 11.62 2.27
N ILE A 275 -8.59 12.41 2.45
CA ILE A 275 -9.82 11.96 3.10
C ILE A 275 -10.76 11.44 2.04
N SER A 276 -11.32 10.25 2.24
CA SER A 276 -12.31 9.68 1.35
C SER A 276 -13.56 10.58 1.25
N HIS A 277 -14.20 10.61 0.08
CA HIS A 277 -15.40 11.44 -0.14
C HIS A 277 -16.56 11.11 0.82
N GLU A 278 -16.62 9.88 1.32
CA GLU A 278 -17.65 9.43 2.27
C GLU A 278 -17.47 10.00 3.68
N GLU A 279 -16.23 10.33 4.06
CA GLU A 279 -15.90 10.91 5.38
C GLU A 279 -16.01 12.44 5.42
N ARG A 280 -16.27 13.10 4.27
CA ARG A 280 -16.45 14.56 4.19
C ARG A 280 -17.83 15.06 4.64
N ILE A 281 -18.77 14.17 4.93
CA ILE A 281 -20.19 14.50 5.16
C ILE A 281 -20.57 14.40 6.65
N MET A 282 -19.65 14.01 7.52
CA MET A 282 -19.82 14.05 8.98
C MET A 282 -19.09 15.26 9.57
#